data_f7963daa4af363bc876ce39e93da1f15
#
_entry.id   f7963daa4af363bc876ce39e93da1f15
#
_cell.length_a   1.000
_cell.length_b   1.000
_cell.length_c   1.000
_cell.angle_alpha   90.00
_cell.angle_beta   90.00
_cell.angle_gamma   90.00
#
_symmetry.space_group_name_H-M   'P 1'
#
loop_
_entity.id
_entity.type
_entity.pdbx_description
1 polymer ?
#
loop_
_entity_poly.entity_id
_entity_poly.type
_entity_poly.pdbx_seq_one_letter_code
_entity_poly.pdbx_strand_id
1 'polypeptide(L)'
;MQKRKRYSERSWIGLVTAAILIFLSTATAQKVEPEVPFVPTPEKVVAEMLKMAQVGKNDILYDLGCGDGRIVITAAKQFGCRGVGIDIDPQRIRESQKNAAKAGVSNRVQFFQMDLFDAEISEATVVTLYLLSEVNLRLRPKLLRELRPGTRVVSHEFSMGEWEPDASSSVKTGDTKDPQVLDYWDPNIADYWDLHNVYLWIIPGNVTGTWKLEIPDGSGKKEYTLKLEQAFQQLRAEAFEGSSPIPVFIMDEKIKGNRLQFILERKLKGHTESLQFEGTMQGNTIQGTMRIEGSQARNKIPWTAKRVLSTLRSIIASRNHGLCPLN
;
A
#
# COMPACT_ATOMS: atom_id res chain seq x y z
N MET A 1 -18.52 30.24 -83.37
CA MET A 1 -18.58 28.84 -82.95
C MET A 1 -17.51 28.61 -81.87
N GLN A 2 -17.85 28.65 -80.59
CA GLN A 2 -16.89 28.41 -79.48
C GLN A 2 -17.19 27.02 -78.88
N LYS A 3 -16.25 26.12 -78.95
CA LYS A 3 -16.33 24.80 -78.32
C LYS A 3 -15.90 24.90 -76.86
N ARG A 4 -16.82 24.76 -75.91
CA ARG A 4 -16.53 24.59 -74.46
C ARG A 4 -16.01 23.19 -74.21
N LYS A 5 -14.76 23.09 -73.69
CA LYS A 5 -14.21 21.85 -73.13
C LYS A 5 -14.83 21.60 -71.75
N ARG A 6 -15.58 20.52 -71.58
CA ARG A 6 -15.98 19.98 -70.24
C ARG A 6 -14.79 19.26 -69.62
N TYR A 7 -14.26 19.76 -68.53
CA TYR A 7 -13.35 19.02 -67.66
C TYR A 7 -14.19 18.14 -66.76
N SER A 8 -13.84 16.82 -66.70
CA SER A 8 -14.53 15.83 -65.88
C SER A 8 -14.06 15.94 -64.40
N GLU A 9 -15.01 16.21 -63.50
CA GLU A 9 -14.80 16.32 -62.04
C GLU A 9 -14.49 14.98 -61.32
N ARG A 10 -14.26 13.88 -62.08
CA ARG A 10 -14.10 12.54 -61.51
C ARG A 10 -12.69 12.22 -61.05
N SER A 11 -11.66 13.06 -61.30
CA SER A 11 -10.26 12.74 -60.97
C SER A 11 -9.79 13.15 -59.59
N TRP A 12 -10.51 14.00 -58.88
CA TRP A 12 -10.04 14.57 -57.61
C TRP A 12 -10.49 13.80 -56.39
N ILE A 13 -11.59 13.07 -56.45
CA ILE A 13 -12.16 12.28 -55.35
C ILE A 13 -11.31 11.05 -55.08
N GLY A 14 -10.67 10.46 -56.10
CA GLY A 14 -9.84 9.27 -55.93
C GLY A 14 -8.48 9.55 -55.28
N LEU A 15 -7.94 10.78 -55.41
CA LEU A 15 -6.65 11.14 -54.81
C LEU A 15 -6.76 11.55 -53.31
N VAL A 16 -7.89 12.11 -52.90
CA VAL A 16 -8.12 12.51 -51.50
C VAL A 16 -8.40 11.27 -50.62
N THR A 17 -9.13 10.28 -51.12
CA THR A 17 -9.41 9.03 -50.41
C THR A 17 -8.14 8.16 -50.26
N ALA A 18 -7.23 8.12 -51.21
CA ALA A 18 -5.95 7.42 -51.10
C ALA A 18 -5.01 8.07 -50.07
N ALA A 19 -4.99 9.40 -49.99
CA ALA A 19 -4.17 10.13 -48.97
C ALA A 19 -4.67 9.92 -47.55
N ILE A 20 -5.99 9.81 -47.32
CA ILE A 20 -6.58 9.56 -45.97
C ILE A 20 -6.31 8.13 -45.51
N LEU A 21 -6.27 7.15 -46.40
CA LEU A 21 -5.95 5.74 -46.06
C LEU A 21 -4.47 5.51 -45.74
N ILE A 22 -3.55 6.35 -46.22
CA ILE A 22 -2.12 6.23 -45.91
C ILE A 22 -1.78 6.84 -44.54
N PHE A 23 -2.55 7.84 -44.07
CA PHE A 23 -2.35 8.42 -42.73
C PHE A 23 -2.92 7.59 -41.57
N LEU A 24 -3.73 6.57 -41.83
CA LEU A 24 -4.34 5.70 -40.82
C LEU A 24 -3.50 4.46 -40.44
N SER A 25 -2.33 4.26 -41.03
CA SER A 25 -1.60 2.97 -40.88
C SER A 25 -0.23 3.07 -40.19
N THR A 26 0.10 4.15 -39.49
CA THR A 26 1.33 4.20 -38.71
C THR A 26 1.11 4.70 -37.27
N ALA A 27 0.10 4.22 -36.61
CA ALA A 27 0.15 4.12 -35.16
C ALA A 27 1.07 2.93 -34.84
N THR A 28 2.37 3.11 -34.97
CA THR A 28 3.33 2.20 -34.33
C THR A 28 3.05 2.26 -32.85
N ALA A 29 2.43 1.19 -32.32
CA ALA A 29 2.34 1.02 -30.87
C ALA A 29 3.77 1.18 -30.34
N GLN A 30 4.01 2.29 -29.65
CA GLN A 30 5.30 2.56 -29.03
C GLN A 30 5.54 1.42 -28.04
N LYS A 31 6.55 0.58 -28.30
CA LYS A 31 6.91 -0.53 -27.42
C LYS A 31 7.36 0.12 -26.11
N VAL A 32 6.55 0.04 -25.09
CA VAL A 32 6.92 0.51 -23.75
C VAL A 32 7.88 -0.54 -23.20
N GLU A 33 9.14 -0.16 -23.04
CA GLU A 33 10.15 -1.02 -22.42
C GLU A 33 9.92 -1.03 -20.91
N PRO A 34 9.96 -2.20 -20.25
CA PRO A 34 9.83 -2.30 -18.80
C PRO A 34 11.01 -1.62 -18.09
N GLU A 35 10.74 -0.78 -17.11
CA GLU A 35 11.76 -0.13 -16.27
C GLU A 35 12.52 -1.15 -15.40
N VAL A 36 11.91 -2.31 -15.13
CA VAL A 36 12.44 -3.37 -14.26
C VAL A 36 12.61 -4.64 -15.10
N PRO A 37 13.81 -5.27 -15.13
CA PRO A 37 13.98 -6.53 -15.81
C PRO A 37 13.18 -7.63 -15.10
N PHE A 38 12.69 -8.61 -15.88
CA PHE A 38 12.01 -9.76 -15.30
C PHE A 38 13.00 -10.68 -14.60
N VAL A 39 12.92 -10.73 -13.27
CA VAL A 39 13.63 -11.70 -12.43
C VAL A 39 12.59 -12.45 -11.60
N PRO A 40 12.49 -13.77 -11.72
CA PRO A 40 11.45 -14.53 -11.02
C PRO A 40 11.76 -14.65 -9.52
N THR A 41 10.80 -14.33 -8.66
CA THR A 41 10.90 -14.55 -7.20
C THR A 41 11.01 -16.06 -6.91
N PRO A 42 12.01 -16.52 -6.14
CA PRO A 42 12.11 -17.94 -5.76
C PRO A 42 10.90 -18.45 -5.00
N GLU A 43 10.54 -19.72 -5.17
CA GLU A 43 9.30 -20.28 -4.55
C GLU A 43 9.29 -20.18 -3.02
N LYS A 44 10.44 -20.36 -2.36
CA LYS A 44 10.56 -20.21 -0.90
C LYS A 44 10.28 -18.77 -0.46
N VAL A 45 10.71 -17.79 -1.25
CA VAL A 45 10.45 -16.36 -0.98
C VAL A 45 8.97 -16.05 -1.21
N VAL A 46 8.36 -16.56 -2.29
CA VAL A 46 6.91 -16.45 -2.51
C VAL A 46 6.12 -16.99 -1.31
N ALA A 47 6.52 -18.16 -0.80
CA ALA A 47 5.86 -18.75 0.37
C ALA A 47 5.98 -17.87 1.61
N GLU A 48 7.16 -17.28 1.88
CA GLU A 48 7.35 -16.36 3.01
C GLU A 48 6.59 -15.05 2.82
N MET A 49 6.57 -14.46 1.61
CA MET A 49 5.76 -13.27 1.31
C MET A 49 4.27 -13.48 1.65
N LEU A 50 3.70 -14.59 1.17
CA LEU A 50 2.30 -14.93 1.39
C LEU A 50 2.00 -15.24 2.87
N LYS A 51 2.92 -15.88 3.57
CA LYS A 51 2.85 -16.16 5.01
C LYS A 51 2.92 -14.88 5.83
N MET A 52 3.88 -13.97 5.56
CA MET A 52 4.00 -12.68 6.25
C MET A 52 2.75 -11.82 6.04
N ALA A 53 2.20 -11.82 4.83
CA ALA A 53 0.94 -11.16 4.52
C ALA A 53 -0.27 -11.85 5.16
N GLN A 54 -0.13 -13.04 5.76
CA GLN A 54 -1.23 -13.82 6.30
C GLN A 54 -2.38 -13.99 5.28
N VAL A 55 -2.02 -14.32 4.04
CA VAL A 55 -2.99 -14.47 2.95
C VAL A 55 -4.03 -15.52 3.29
N GLY A 56 -5.30 -15.22 3.10
CA GLY A 56 -6.43 -16.12 3.33
C GLY A 56 -7.46 -16.09 2.21
N LYS A 57 -8.45 -16.95 2.28
CA LYS A 57 -9.47 -17.16 1.22
C LYS A 57 -10.28 -15.92 0.85
N ASN A 58 -10.41 -14.97 1.77
CA ASN A 58 -11.20 -13.75 1.59
C ASN A 58 -10.37 -12.60 1.03
N ASP A 59 -9.07 -12.79 0.81
CA ASP A 59 -8.20 -11.76 0.28
C ASP A 59 -8.37 -11.57 -1.22
N ILE A 60 -8.03 -10.36 -1.65
CA ILE A 60 -7.82 -9.99 -3.04
C ILE A 60 -6.37 -9.54 -3.13
N LEU A 61 -5.52 -10.39 -3.71
CA LEU A 61 -4.10 -10.12 -3.86
C LEU A 61 -3.84 -9.46 -5.21
N TYR A 62 -3.17 -8.32 -5.19
CA TYR A 62 -2.63 -7.64 -6.37
C TYR A 62 -1.12 -7.81 -6.42
N ASP A 63 -0.59 -8.26 -7.55
CA ASP A 63 0.85 -8.37 -7.83
C ASP A 63 1.23 -7.36 -8.90
N LEU A 64 1.97 -6.34 -8.51
CA LEU A 64 2.34 -5.22 -9.39
C LEU A 64 3.74 -5.47 -9.95
N GLY A 65 3.81 -5.77 -11.26
CA GLY A 65 4.96 -6.35 -11.92
C GLY A 65 4.93 -7.87 -11.82
N CYS A 66 3.81 -8.50 -12.18
CA CYS A 66 3.53 -9.90 -11.85
C CYS A 66 4.36 -10.93 -12.62
N GLY A 67 5.08 -10.53 -13.68
CA GLY A 67 5.87 -11.42 -14.50
C GLY A 67 5.08 -12.63 -14.99
N ASP A 68 5.57 -13.83 -14.70
CA ASP A 68 4.94 -15.10 -15.07
C ASP A 68 3.73 -15.50 -14.19
N GLY A 69 3.32 -14.63 -13.27
CA GLY A 69 2.15 -14.77 -12.41
C GLY A 69 2.33 -15.70 -11.21
N ARG A 70 3.56 -16.15 -10.92
CA ARG A 70 3.83 -17.16 -9.89
C ARG A 70 3.29 -16.82 -8.49
N ILE A 71 3.39 -15.55 -8.05
CA ILE A 71 2.90 -15.13 -6.73
C ILE A 71 1.37 -15.23 -6.69
N VAL A 72 0.69 -14.64 -7.68
CA VAL A 72 -0.78 -14.64 -7.81
C VAL A 72 -1.33 -16.06 -7.88
N ILE A 73 -0.71 -16.92 -8.71
CA ILE A 73 -1.12 -18.32 -8.93
C ILE A 73 -0.92 -19.13 -7.64
N THR A 74 0.23 -18.95 -6.97
CA THR A 74 0.52 -19.64 -5.70
C THR A 74 -0.48 -19.25 -4.63
N ALA A 75 -0.79 -17.95 -4.50
CA ALA A 75 -1.78 -17.44 -3.56
C ALA A 75 -3.16 -18.05 -3.81
N ALA A 76 -3.63 -18.03 -5.06
CA ALA A 76 -4.93 -18.59 -5.42
C ALA A 76 -5.00 -20.10 -5.19
N LYS A 77 -3.93 -20.83 -5.51
CA LYS A 77 -3.87 -22.30 -5.37
C LYS A 77 -3.82 -22.75 -3.91
N GLN A 78 -2.99 -22.09 -3.09
CA GLN A 78 -2.77 -22.52 -1.71
C GLN A 78 -3.81 -22.00 -0.73
N PHE A 79 -4.28 -20.76 -0.90
CA PHE A 79 -5.16 -20.09 0.05
C PHE A 79 -6.59 -19.89 -0.49
N GLY A 80 -6.83 -20.14 -1.78
CA GLY A 80 -8.15 -19.99 -2.40
C GLY A 80 -8.61 -18.53 -2.55
N CYS A 81 -7.72 -17.55 -2.40
CA CYS A 81 -8.01 -16.13 -2.58
C CYS A 81 -8.24 -15.77 -4.05
N ARG A 82 -8.76 -14.56 -4.30
CA ARG A 82 -8.75 -13.95 -5.62
C ARG A 82 -7.40 -13.28 -5.86
N GLY A 83 -6.95 -13.22 -7.13
CA GLY A 83 -5.70 -12.59 -7.48
C GLY A 83 -5.77 -11.79 -8.77
N VAL A 84 -5.04 -10.69 -8.80
CA VAL A 84 -4.87 -9.82 -9.96
C VAL A 84 -3.38 -9.61 -10.18
N GLY A 85 -2.89 -9.96 -11.37
CA GLY A 85 -1.52 -9.68 -11.79
C GLY A 85 -1.51 -8.56 -12.82
N ILE A 86 -0.59 -7.63 -12.66
CA ILE A 86 -0.40 -6.49 -13.55
C ILE A 86 1.04 -6.49 -14.03
N ASP A 87 1.22 -6.41 -15.34
CA ASP A 87 2.52 -6.29 -15.96
C ASP A 87 2.42 -5.47 -17.25
N ILE A 88 3.46 -4.72 -17.56
CA ILE A 88 3.52 -3.91 -18.78
C ILE A 88 3.90 -4.76 -20.00
N ASP A 89 4.61 -5.88 -19.77
CA ASP A 89 5.06 -6.78 -20.84
C ASP A 89 3.96 -7.75 -21.28
N PRO A 90 3.48 -7.65 -22.53
CA PRO A 90 2.47 -8.57 -23.06
C PRO A 90 2.93 -10.03 -23.10
N GLN A 91 4.23 -10.30 -23.14
CA GLN A 91 4.75 -11.66 -23.08
C GLN A 91 4.54 -12.24 -21.69
N ARG A 92 4.84 -11.48 -20.64
CA ARG A 92 4.63 -11.92 -19.24
C ARG A 92 3.16 -12.21 -18.96
N ILE A 93 2.25 -11.37 -19.48
CA ILE A 93 0.80 -11.60 -19.35
C ILE A 93 0.36 -12.90 -20.03
N ARG A 94 0.85 -13.18 -21.24
CA ARG A 94 0.53 -14.46 -21.90
C ARG A 94 1.06 -15.67 -21.13
N GLU A 95 2.25 -15.56 -20.55
CA GLU A 95 2.85 -16.61 -19.73
C GLU A 95 2.05 -16.83 -18.45
N SER A 96 1.71 -15.76 -17.74
CA SER A 96 0.93 -15.83 -16.51
C SER A 96 -0.45 -16.48 -16.73
N GLN A 97 -1.15 -16.13 -17.82
CA GLN A 97 -2.42 -16.74 -18.19
C GLN A 97 -2.27 -18.24 -18.48
N LYS A 98 -1.23 -18.63 -19.21
CA LYS A 98 -0.92 -20.04 -19.50
C LYS A 98 -0.59 -20.81 -18.22
N ASN A 99 0.20 -20.22 -17.32
CA ASN A 99 0.56 -20.81 -16.04
C ASN A 99 -0.65 -20.98 -15.12
N ALA A 100 -1.56 -20.00 -15.09
CA ALA A 100 -2.80 -20.09 -14.33
C ALA A 100 -3.73 -21.20 -14.83
N ALA A 101 -3.83 -21.37 -16.16
CA ALA A 101 -4.59 -22.46 -16.77
C ALA A 101 -3.99 -23.82 -16.40
N LYS A 102 -2.66 -23.96 -16.49
CA LYS A 102 -1.93 -25.18 -16.09
C LYS A 102 -2.09 -25.50 -14.60
N ALA A 103 -2.16 -24.45 -13.75
CA ALA A 103 -2.36 -24.61 -12.30
C ALA A 103 -3.83 -24.87 -11.91
N GLY A 104 -4.80 -24.72 -12.83
CA GLY A 104 -6.22 -24.90 -12.58
C GLY A 104 -6.88 -23.79 -11.76
N VAL A 105 -6.33 -22.55 -11.80
CA VAL A 105 -6.81 -21.41 -11.00
C VAL A 105 -7.33 -20.24 -11.84
N SER A 106 -7.51 -20.42 -13.15
CA SER A 106 -7.97 -19.34 -14.07
C SER A 106 -9.29 -18.69 -13.67
N ASN A 107 -10.13 -19.39 -12.90
CA ASN A 107 -11.40 -18.84 -12.41
C ASN A 107 -11.23 -17.95 -11.17
N ARG A 108 -10.03 -17.85 -10.60
CA ARG A 108 -9.70 -17.06 -9.39
C ARG A 108 -8.76 -15.92 -9.66
N VAL A 109 -8.04 -15.95 -10.80
CA VAL A 109 -6.99 -14.98 -11.11
C VAL A 109 -7.25 -14.27 -12.43
N GLN A 110 -6.84 -13.01 -12.51
CA GLN A 110 -6.89 -12.19 -13.71
C GLN A 110 -5.54 -11.53 -13.94
N PHE A 111 -5.17 -11.33 -15.21
CA PHE A 111 -3.91 -10.69 -15.57
C PHE A 111 -4.17 -9.59 -16.60
N PHE A 112 -3.64 -8.40 -16.34
CA PHE A 112 -3.85 -7.22 -17.18
C PHE A 112 -2.53 -6.65 -17.65
N GLN A 113 -2.45 -6.40 -18.97
CA GLN A 113 -1.34 -5.67 -19.54
C GLN A 113 -1.59 -4.16 -19.35
N MET A 114 -0.88 -3.55 -18.42
CA MET A 114 -0.93 -2.10 -18.18
C MET A 114 0.25 -1.63 -17.35
N ASP A 115 0.46 -0.32 -17.32
CA ASP A 115 1.39 0.29 -16.37
C ASP A 115 0.81 0.15 -14.94
N LEU A 116 1.64 -0.31 -13.99
CA LEU A 116 1.25 -0.47 -12.60
C LEU A 116 0.83 0.85 -11.94
N PHE A 117 1.33 1.99 -12.46
CA PHE A 117 0.93 3.32 -11.96
C PHE A 117 -0.50 3.71 -12.36
N ASP A 118 -1.04 3.13 -13.44
CA ASP A 118 -2.40 3.36 -13.94
C ASP A 118 -3.42 2.39 -13.34
N ALA A 119 -2.95 1.34 -12.65
CA ALA A 119 -3.83 0.30 -12.12
C ALA A 119 -4.71 0.78 -10.98
N GLU A 120 -6.01 0.44 -11.01
CA GLU A 120 -6.93 0.61 -9.88
C GLU A 120 -6.67 -0.47 -8.83
N ILE A 121 -6.17 -0.08 -7.66
CA ILE A 121 -5.75 -1.00 -6.59
C ILE A 121 -6.60 -0.91 -5.31
N SER A 122 -7.66 -0.10 -5.32
CA SER A 122 -8.48 0.20 -4.12
C SER A 122 -9.20 -1.01 -3.52
N GLU A 123 -9.39 -2.09 -4.30
CA GLU A 123 -9.99 -3.34 -3.82
C GLU A 123 -8.98 -4.29 -3.17
N ALA A 124 -7.68 -4.06 -3.38
CA ALA A 124 -6.65 -4.94 -2.86
C ALA A 124 -6.69 -5.00 -1.32
N THR A 125 -6.54 -6.21 -0.79
CA THR A 125 -6.31 -6.47 0.64
C THR A 125 -4.86 -6.89 0.90
N VAL A 126 -4.19 -7.36 -0.15
CA VAL A 126 -2.75 -7.66 -0.18
C VAL A 126 -2.18 -7.13 -1.49
N VAL A 127 -1.02 -6.48 -1.42
CA VAL A 127 -0.22 -6.08 -2.58
C VAL A 127 1.16 -6.72 -2.47
N THR A 128 1.63 -7.35 -3.54
CA THR A 128 2.97 -7.91 -3.63
C THR A 128 3.81 -7.16 -4.65
N LEU A 129 5.11 -7.01 -4.35
CA LEU A 129 6.06 -6.23 -5.15
C LEU A 129 7.39 -6.98 -5.23
N TYR A 130 7.98 -7.01 -6.43
CA TYR A 130 9.39 -7.27 -6.63
C TYR A 130 9.92 -6.29 -7.68
N LEU A 131 10.09 -5.05 -7.23
CA LEU A 131 10.44 -3.91 -8.07
C LEU A 131 11.69 -3.23 -7.50
N LEU A 132 12.36 -2.40 -8.32
CA LEU A 132 13.52 -1.62 -7.85
C LEU A 132 13.08 -0.57 -6.81
N SER A 133 14.01 -0.20 -5.92
CA SER A 133 13.77 0.81 -4.86
C SER A 133 13.17 2.11 -5.39
N GLU A 134 13.63 2.60 -6.54
CA GLU A 134 13.15 3.84 -7.16
C GLU A 134 11.68 3.72 -7.58
N VAL A 135 11.29 2.56 -8.12
CA VAL A 135 9.90 2.29 -8.51
C VAL A 135 9.01 2.18 -7.26
N ASN A 136 9.46 1.49 -6.21
CA ASN A 136 8.76 1.42 -4.93
C ASN A 136 8.53 2.81 -4.32
N LEU A 137 9.56 3.69 -4.34
CA LEU A 137 9.44 5.06 -3.84
C LEU A 137 8.43 5.91 -4.64
N ARG A 138 8.37 5.74 -5.96
CA ARG A 138 7.38 6.40 -6.82
C ARG A 138 5.97 5.84 -6.60
N LEU A 139 5.85 4.52 -6.34
CA LEU A 139 4.58 3.84 -6.11
C LEU A 139 4.00 4.13 -4.73
N ARG A 140 4.82 4.36 -3.71
CA ARG A 140 4.43 4.60 -2.32
C ARG A 140 3.29 5.63 -2.14
N PRO A 141 3.29 6.81 -2.79
CA PRO A 141 2.17 7.76 -2.67
C PRO A 141 0.84 7.20 -3.18
N LYS A 142 0.85 6.37 -4.22
CA LYS A 142 -0.33 5.70 -4.75
C LYS A 142 -0.85 4.66 -3.75
N LEU A 143 0.04 3.82 -3.19
CA LEU A 143 -0.33 2.82 -2.18
C LEU A 143 -1.02 3.47 -0.98
N LEU A 144 -0.43 4.55 -0.43
CA LEU A 144 -0.98 5.29 0.71
C LEU A 144 -2.30 6.02 0.44
N ARG A 145 -2.54 6.43 -0.81
CA ARG A 145 -3.74 7.15 -1.21
C ARG A 145 -4.91 6.23 -1.55
N GLU A 146 -4.65 5.10 -2.20
CA GLU A 146 -5.69 4.28 -2.81
C GLU A 146 -6.03 3.04 -2.00
N LEU A 147 -5.07 2.48 -1.25
CA LEU A 147 -5.31 1.30 -0.44
C LEU A 147 -6.03 1.63 0.86
N ARG A 148 -6.90 0.73 1.27
CA ARG A 148 -7.62 0.86 2.54
C ARG A 148 -6.69 0.63 3.73
N PRO A 149 -6.89 1.35 4.84
CA PRO A 149 -6.16 1.06 6.07
C PRO A 149 -6.28 -0.42 6.47
N GLY A 150 -5.14 -1.04 6.77
CA GLY A 150 -5.05 -2.46 7.07
C GLY A 150 -4.69 -3.34 5.86
N THR A 151 -4.66 -2.80 4.63
CA THR A 151 -4.10 -3.52 3.48
C THR A 151 -2.63 -3.81 3.73
N ARG A 152 -2.20 -5.02 3.42
CA ARG A 152 -0.83 -5.51 3.61
C ARG A 152 -0.06 -5.37 2.30
N VAL A 153 1.08 -4.69 2.34
CA VAL A 153 2.01 -4.55 1.22
C VAL A 153 3.26 -5.35 1.53
N VAL A 154 3.63 -6.29 0.67
CA VAL A 154 4.82 -7.12 0.85
C VAL A 154 5.76 -6.91 -0.31
N SER A 155 7.03 -6.59 -0.02
CA SER A 155 8.06 -6.41 -1.03
C SER A 155 9.19 -7.41 -0.84
N HIS A 156 9.63 -8.00 -1.95
CA HIS A 156 10.83 -8.80 -2.05
C HIS A 156 12.02 -7.87 -2.31
N GLU A 157 13.08 -7.96 -1.51
CA GLU A 157 14.36 -7.24 -1.54
C GLU A 157 14.27 -5.72 -1.30
N PHE A 158 13.35 -5.01 -1.88
CA PHE A 158 13.40 -3.57 -1.97
C PHE A 158 12.47 -2.88 -0.98
N SER A 159 13.03 -1.92 -0.23
CA SER A 159 12.31 -1.16 0.80
C SER A 159 11.48 0.00 0.22
N MET A 160 10.76 0.69 1.10
CA MET A 160 9.97 1.91 0.80
C MET A 160 10.68 3.20 1.29
N GLY A 161 12.03 3.17 1.37
CA GLY A 161 12.82 4.28 1.89
C GLY A 161 12.57 4.50 3.37
N GLU A 162 12.28 5.73 3.76
CA GLU A 162 12.03 6.11 5.16
C GLU A 162 10.69 5.60 5.73
N TRP A 163 9.87 4.93 4.94
CA TRP A 163 8.73 4.20 5.47
C TRP A 163 9.21 2.84 5.99
N GLU A 164 9.52 2.78 7.28
CA GLU A 164 9.98 1.56 7.94
C GLU A 164 8.93 0.45 7.84
N PRO A 165 9.33 -0.82 7.61
CA PRO A 165 8.40 -1.93 7.56
C PRO A 165 7.85 -2.27 8.96
N ASP A 166 6.61 -2.76 9.01
CA ASP A 166 5.98 -3.31 10.22
C ASP A 166 6.59 -4.65 10.63
N ALA A 167 7.17 -5.38 9.66
CA ALA A 167 7.92 -6.62 9.88
C ALA A 167 8.87 -6.90 8.72
N SER A 168 9.94 -7.63 8.99
CA SER A 168 10.89 -8.13 7.98
C SER A 168 11.27 -9.58 8.28
N SER A 169 11.65 -10.30 7.23
CA SER A 169 12.15 -11.68 7.30
C SER A 169 13.26 -11.85 6.27
N SER A 170 14.19 -12.77 6.52
CA SER A 170 15.21 -13.15 5.56
C SER A 170 15.10 -14.64 5.25
N VAL A 171 15.11 -14.99 3.96
CA VAL A 171 14.88 -16.35 3.46
C VAL A 171 16.12 -16.85 2.75
N LYS A 172 16.67 -17.99 3.18
CA LYS A 172 17.71 -18.72 2.44
C LYS A 172 17.06 -19.67 1.44
N THR A 173 17.37 -19.51 0.16
CA THR A 173 16.81 -20.35 -0.89
C THR A 173 17.59 -21.64 -1.12
N GLY A 174 18.89 -21.63 -0.92
CA GLY A 174 19.79 -22.74 -1.24
C GLY A 174 20.05 -22.86 -2.76
N ASP A 175 19.57 -21.91 -3.54
CA ASP A 175 19.67 -21.90 -5.00
C ASP A 175 20.86 -21.04 -5.46
N THR A 176 22.09 -21.51 -5.17
CA THR A 176 23.32 -20.83 -5.62
C THR A 176 23.57 -20.91 -7.14
N LYS A 177 22.62 -21.45 -7.91
CA LYS A 177 22.80 -21.76 -9.34
C LYS A 177 21.58 -21.40 -10.18
N ASP A 178 21.04 -20.18 -10.09
CA ASP A 178 20.14 -19.73 -11.13
C ASP A 178 20.99 -19.12 -12.28
N PRO A 179 21.12 -19.80 -13.44
CA PRO A 179 21.93 -19.30 -14.56
C PRO A 179 21.42 -17.97 -15.13
N GLN A 180 20.14 -17.62 -14.91
CA GLN A 180 19.54 -16.38 -15.42
C GLN A 180 19.95 -15.14 -14.59
N VAL A 181 20.44 -15.36 -13.37
CA VAL A 181 20.94 -14.30 -12.49
C VAL A 181 22.43 -14.06 -12.71
N LEU A 182 23.19 -15.09 -13.10
CA LEU A 182 24.65 -15.03 -13.25
C LEU A 182 25.15 -14.13 -14.40
N ASP A 183 24.31 -13.87 -15.41
CA ASP A 183 24.73 -13.03 -16.56
C ASP A 183 24.79 -11.52 -16.23
N TYR A 184 24.25 -11.11 -15.08
CA TYR A 184 24.18 -9.69 -14.70
C TYR A 184 25.12 -9.29 -13.56
N TRP A 185 25.74 -10.25 -12.83
CA TRP A 185 26.39 -9.97 -11.55
C TRP A 185 27.72 -10.74 -11.35
N ASP A 186 28.58 -10.21 -10.47
CA ASP A 186 29.91 -10.76 -10.16
C ASP A 186 29.82 -12.16 -9.49
N PRO A 187 30.41 -13.22 -10.08
CA PRO A 187 30.38 -14.58 -9.54
C PRO A 187 31.09 -14.75 -8.19
N ASN A 188 31.86 -13.76 -7.72
CA ASN A 188 32.55 -13.82 -6.45
C ASN A 188 31.65 -13.50 -5.24
N ILE A 189 30.38 -13.19 -5.47
CA ILE A 189 29.39 -12.83 -4.43
C ILE A 189 28.34 -13.95 -4.27
N ALA A 190 28.62 -15.17 -4.68
CA ALA A 190 27.64 -16.28 -4.72
C ALA A 190 26.94 -16.56 -3.37
N ASP A 191 27.62 -16.38 -2.24
CA ASP A 191 27.00 -16.55 -0.91
C ASP A 191 26.01 -15.45 -0.52
N TYR A 192 26.06 -14.29 -1.19
CA TYR A 192 25.17 -13.16 -0.92
C TYR A 192 23.79 -13.33 -1.59
N TRP A 193 23.71 -14.11 -2.66
CA TRP A 193 22.51 -14.32 -3.48
C TRP A 193 21.54 -15.36 -2.92
N ASP A 194 21.97 -16.11 -1.93
CA ASP A 194 21.13 -17.12 -1.26
C ASP A 194 20.19 -16.51 -0.22
N LEU A 195 20.43 -15.26 0.21
CA LEU A 195 19.68 -14.61 1.27
C LEU A 195 18.78 -13.51 0.69
N HIS A 196 17.47 -13.72 0.73
CA HIS A 196 16.46 -12.81 0.23
C HIS A 196 15.73 -12.13 1.38
N ASN A 197 15.55 -10.80 1.28
CA ASN A 197 14.81 -10.04 2.27
C ASN A 197 13.35 -9.87 1.85
N VAL A 198 12.45 -10.00 2.80
CA VAL A 198 11.01 -9.77 2.64
C VAL A 198 10.56 -8.74 3.66
N TYR A 199 9.89 -7.71 3.20
CA TYR A 199 9.40 -6.60 4.01
C TYR A 199 7.88 -6.53 3.96
N LEU A 200 7.25 -6.27 5.09
CA LEU A 200 5.81 -6.10 5.22
C LEU A 200 5.48 -4.70 5.74
N TRP A 201 4.58 -4.01 5.07
CA TRP A 201 3.93 -2.79 5.57
C TRP A 201 2.42 -3.00 5.69
N ILE A 202 1.81 -2.39 6.68
CA ILE A 202 0.37 -2.33 6.85
C ILE A 202 -0.07 -0.89 6.62
N ILE A 203 -0.90 -0.67 5.60
CA ILE A 203 -1.38 0.67 5.26
C ILE A 203 -2.03 1.30 6.50
N PRO A 204 -1.49 2.41 7.02
CA PRO A 204 -2.05 3.07 8.19
C PRO A 204 -3.25 3.94 7.82
N GLY A 205 -4.20 4.05 8.74
CA GLY A 205 -5.24 5.05 8.65
C GLY A 205 -4.68 6.45 8.89
N ASN A 206 -5.25 7.46 8.27
CA ASN A 206 -4.84 8.84 8.48
C ASN A 206 -5.53 9.42 9.72
N VAL A 207 -4.82 9.47 10.84
CA VAL A 207 -5.30 10.08 12.10
C VAL A 207 -4.80 11.51 12.31
N THR A 208 -4.05 12.07 11.37
CA THR A 208 -3.51 13.45 11.46
C THR A 208 -4.62 14.47 11.70
N GLY A 209 -4.38 15.43 12.58
CA GLY A 209 -5.27 16.56 12.88
C GLY A 209 -5.69 16.62 14.34
N THR A 210 -6.69 17.47 14.60
CA THR A 210 -7.23 17.70 15.94
C THR A 210 -8.51 16.88 16.15
N TRP A 211 -8.58 16.22 17.29
CA TRP A 211 -9.71 15.39 17.70
C TRP A 211 -10.28 15.84 19.02
N LYS A 212 -11.61 15.85 19.15
CA LYS A 212 -12.32 16.11 20.39
C LYS A 212 -12.85 14.80 20.94
N LEU A 213 -12.56 14.52 22.21
CA LEU A 213 -13.08 13.35 22.92
C LEU A 213 -13.58 13.73 24.31
N GLU A 214 -14.57 12.99 24.82
CA GLU A 214 -15.10 13.12 26.16
C GLU A 214 -14.76 11.88 26.98
N ILE A 215 -14.19 12.10 28.15
CA ILE A 215 -13.80 11.03 29.09
C ILE A 215 -14.61 11.16 30.36
N PRO A 216 -15.27 10.07 30.87
CA PRO A 216 -15.91 10.07 32.18
C PRO A 216 -14.90 10.36 33.29
N ASP A 217 -15.27 11.20 34.29
CA ASP A 217 -14.40 11.57 35.41
C ASP A 217 -15.05 11.32 36.81
N GLY A 218 -16.07 10.52 36.88
CA GLY A 218 -16.78 10.19 38.13
C GLY A 218 -17.84 11.25 38.57
N SER A 219 -17.69 12.50 38.13
CA SER A 219 -18.67 13.58 38.37
C SER A 219 -19.44 13.99 37.12
N GLY A 220 -19.02 13.46 35.96
CA GLY A 220 -19.59 13.77 34.66
C GLY A 220 -18.67 13.34 33.54
N LYS A 221 -18.49 14.22 32.56
CA LYS A 221 -17.55 14.02 31.42
C LYS A 221 -16.63 15.24 31.29
N LYS A 222 -15.37 15.00 31.06
CA LYS A 222 -14.39 16.02 30.69
C LYS A 222 -14.06 15.94 29.21
N GLU A 223 -14.02 17.09 28.57
CA GLU A 223 -13.57 17.22 27.18
C GLU A 223 -12.04 17.24 27.13
N TYR A 224 -11.49 16.48 26.19
CA TYR A 224 -10.08 16.49 25.83
C TYR A 224 -9.92 16.81 24.33
N THR A 225 -8.84 17.53 24.04
CA THR A 225 -8.40 17.79 22.66
C THR A 225 -7.14 17.02 22.41
N LEU A 226 -7.14 16.10 21.42
CA LEU A 226 -5.93 15.44 20.93
C LEU A 226 -5.46 16.13 19.65
N LYS A 227 -4.17 16.45 19.55
CA LYS A 227 -3.51 16.86 18.32
C LYS A 227 -2.61 15.72 17.91
N LEU A 228 -2.85 15.16 16.73
CA LEU A 228 -2.12 14.02 16.19
C LEU A 228 -1.35 14.45 14.94
N GLU A 229 -0.04 14.22 14.95
CA GLU A 229 0.84 14.29 13.79
C GLU A 229 1.27 12.89 13.41
N GLN A 230 1.35 12.61 12.13
CA GLN A 230 1.61 11.26 11.63
C GLN A 230 2.59 11.29 10.46
N ALA A 231 3.62 10.45 10.56
CA ALA A 231 4.50 10.09 9.46
C ALA A 231 4.45 8.57 9.28
N PHE A 232 3.73 8.11 8.24
CA PHE A 232 3.41 6.69 8.02
C PHE A 232 2.70 6.06 9.23
N GLN A 233 3.29 5.04 9.89
CA GLN A 233 2.76 4.45 11.13
C GLN A 233 3.31 5.10 12.41
N GLN A 234 4.23 6.05 12.29
CA GLN A 234 4.76 6.80 13.44
C GLN A 234 3.80 7.92 13.81
N LEU A 235 3.51 8.05 15.11
CA LEU A 235 2.63 9.07 15.65
C LEU A 235 3.37 9.96 16.64
N ARG A 236 2.94 11.21 16.69
CA ARG A 236 3.21 12.15 17.76
C ARG A 236 1.88 12.72 18.22
N ALA A 237 1.64 12.70 19.52
CA ALA A 237 0.40 13.18 20.09
C ALA A 237 0.63 14.24 21.16
N GLU A 238 -0.27 15.22 21.20
CA GLU A 238 -0.45 16.14 22.32
C GLU A 238 -1.90 16.06 22.77
N ALA A 239 -2.13 16.07 24.08
CA ALA A 239 -3.46 16.08 24.65
C ALA A 239 -3.65 17.29 25.59
N PHE A 240 -4.84 17.88 25.57
CA PHE A 240 -5.19 19.04 26.39
C PHE A 240 -6.54 18.79 27.05
N GLU A 241 -6.69 19.10 28.34
CA GLU A 241 -7.94 19.01 29.08
C GLU A 241 -8.71 20.34 28.97
N GLY A 242 -9.91 20.33 28.44
CA GLY A 242 -10.77 21.50 28.28
C GLY A 242 -10.09 22.62 27.48
N SER A 243 -10.02 23.81 28.09
CA SER A 243 -9.36 24.99 27.54
C SER A 243 -7.96 25.21 28.10
N SER A 244 -7.39 24.26 28.85
CA SER A 244 -6.05 24.37 29.41
C SER A 244 -5.02 24.49 28.30
N PRO A 245 -4.06 25.45 28.37
CA PRO A 245 -2.94 25.52 27.44
C PRO A 245 -1.82 24.53 27.79
N ILE A 246 -1.91 23.90 28.99
CA ILE A 246 -0.90 22.94 29.46
C ILE A 246 -1.28 21.56 28.97
N PRO A 247 -0.39 20.87 28.23
CA PRO A 247 -0.68 19.52 27.77
C PRO A 247 -0.74 18.54 28.95
N VAL A 248 -1.62 17.56 28.85
CA VAL A 248 -1.58 16.35 29.68
C VAL A 248 -0.63 15.34 29.07
N PHE A 249 0.00 14.53 29.91
CA PHE A 249 0.98 13.56 29.43
C PHE A 249 0.28 12.46 28.61
N ILE A 250 0.83 12.17 27.43
CA ILE A 250 0.38 11.11 26.52
C ILE A 250 1.61 10.34 26.04
N MET A 251 1.47 9.02 25.92
CA MET A 251 2.56 8.13 25.53
C MET A 251 2.05 6.87 24.82
N ASP A 252 2.98 6.08 24.29
CA ASP A 252 2.74 4.78 23.64
C ASP A 252 1.73 4.85 22.47
N GLU A 253 1.76 5.98 21.74
CA GLU A 253 0.91 6.19 20.58
C GLU A 253 1.28 5.23 19.46
N LYS A 254 0.33 4.44 19.00
CA LYS A 254 0.52 3.46 17.92
C LYS A 254 -0.68 3.48 16.99
N ILE A 255 -0.40 3.42 15.69
CA ILE A 255 -1.40 3.19 14.66
C ILE A 255 -1.03 1.94 13.85
N LYS A 256 -1.96 1.00 13.72
CA LYS A 256 -1.81 -0.17 12.86
C LYS A 256 -3.09 -0.36 12.06
N GLY A 257 -3.01 -0.19 10.74
CA GLY A 257 -4.22 -0.07 9.94
C GLY A 257 -5.07 1.08 10.45
N ASN A 258 -6.32 0.84 10.79
CA ASN A 258 -7.23 1.83 11.36
C ASN A 258 -7.32 1.80 12.91
N ARG A 259 -6.47 1.01 13.57
CA ARG A 259 -6.46 0.87 15.05
C ARG A 259 -5.47 1.84 15.67
N LEU A 260 -5.97 2.72 16.51
CA LEU A 260 -5.21 3.67 17.32
C LEU A 260 -5.14 3.18 18.77
N GLN A 261 -3.96 3.28 19.38
CA GLN A 261 -3.70 3.02 20.80
C GLN A 261 -2.87 4.15 21.37
N PHE A 262 -3.12 4.52 22.61
CA PHE A 262 -2.30 5.45 23.39
C PHE A 262 -2.62 5.36 24.89
N ILE A 263 -1.73 5.89 25.73
CA ILE A 263 -1.93 6.04 27.15
C ILE A 263 -2.00 7.55 27.45
N LEU A 264 -2.99 7.97 28.24
CA LEU A 264 -3.13 9.35 28.71
C LEU A 264 -3.06 9.35 30.24
N GLU A 265 -2.21 10.19 30.82
CA GLU A 265 -2.17 10.40 32.26
C GLU A 265 -2.99 11.62 32.65
N ARG A 266 -3.87 11.48 33.63
CA ARG A 266 -4.60 12.59 34.23
C ARG A 266 -4.41 12.67 35.73
N LYS A 267 -4.52 13.87 36.27
CA LYS A 267 -4.57 14.08 37.73
C LYS A 267 -6.02 14.12 38.21
N LEU A 268 -6.37 13.22 39.11
CA LEU A 268 -7.70 13.16 39.72
C LEU A 268 -7.55 13.06 41.23
N LYS A 269 -8.10 14.06 41.97
CA LYS A 269 -8.08 14.10 43.44
C LYS A 269 -6.68 13.90 44.06
N GLY A 270 -5.65 14.48 43.44
CA GLY A 270 -4.23 14.39 43.90
C GLY A 270 -3.50 13.12 43.51
N HIS A 271 -4.12 12.20 42.81
CA HIS A 271 -3.49 11.00 42.24
C HIS A 271 -3.36 11.10 40.73
N THR A 272 -2.32 10.47 40.18
CA THR A 272 -2.18 10.30 38.73
C THR A 272 -2.89 9.00 38.33
N GLU A 273 -3.77 9.04 37.35
CA GLU A 273 -4.38 7.89 36.73
C GLU A 273 -3.87 7.73 35.30
N SER A 274 -3.46 6.52 34.92
CA SER A 274 -3.10 6.15 33.54
C SER A 274 -4.31 5.53 32.86
N LEU A 275 -4.74 6.12 31.77
CA LEU A 275 -5.88 5.70 30.96
C LEU A 275 -5.38 5.07 29.66
N GLN A 276 -5.56 3.77 29.48
CA GLN A 276 -5.20 3.04 28.27
C GLN A 276 -6.34 3.07 27.27
N PHE A 277 -6.10 3.67 26.11
CA PHE A 277 -7.08 3.82 25.03
C PHE A 277 -6.78 2.85 23.88
N GLU A 278 -7.83 2.19 23.43
CA GLU A 278 -7.85 1.44 22.17
C GLU A 278 -9.05 1.90 21.36
N GLY A 279 -8.86 2.23 20.08
CA GLY A 279 -9.96 2.69 19.23
C GLY A 279 -9.74 2.33 17.76
N THR A 280 -10.85 2.32 17.01
CA THR A 280 -10.84 2.09 15.57
C THR A 280 -11.35 3.33 14.86
N MET A 281 -10.58 3.82 13.92
CA MET A 281 -10.95 4.97 13.09
C MET A 281 -11.89 4.54 11.96
N GLN A 282 -12.97 5.30 11.80
CA GLN A 282 -13.91 5.22 10.68
C GLN A 282 -14.20 6.63 10.17
N GLY A 283 -13.56 7.01 9.08
CA GLY A 283 -13.64 8.38 8.56
C GLY A 283 -13.16 9.42 9.58
N ASN A 284 -14.05 10.30 10.01
CA ASN A 284 -13.76 11.38 10.97
C ASN A 284 -14.16 11.04 12.41
N THR A 285 -14.35 9.78 12.73
CA THR A 285 -14.69 9.29 14.07
C THR A 285 -13.71 8.18 14.47
N ILE A 286 -13.28 8.20 15.73
CA ILE A 286 -12.59 7.08 16.38
C ILE A 286 -13.50 6.60 17.50
N GLN A 287 -13.77 5.30 17.53
CA GLN A 287 -14.57 4.67 18.56
C GLN A 287 -13.81 3.52 19.19
N GLY A 288 -13.93 3.35 20.50
CA GLY A 288 -13.22 2.29 21.16
C GLY A 288 -13.55 2.15 22.64
N THR A 289 -12.61 1.54 23.35
CA THR A 289 -12.69 1.35 24.79
C THR A 289 -11.44 1.86 25.48
N MET A 290 -11.58 2.37 26.67
CA MET A 290 -10.47 2.70 27.57
C MET A 290 -10.53 1.89 28.85
N ARG A 291 -9.39 1.77 29.53
CA ARG A 291 -9.24 1.15 30.86
C ARG A 291 -8.43 2.08 31.75
N ILE A 292 -8.73 2.05 33.04
CA ILE A 292 -7.92 2.70 34.07
C ILE A 292 -6.91 1.66 34.58
N GLU A 293 -5.62 1.97 34.50
CA GLU A 293 -4.57 1.09 34.97
C GLU A 293 -4.65 0.92 36.49
N GLY A 294 -4.39 -0.31 36.98
CA GLY A 294 -4.48 -0.63 38.42
C GLY A 294 -5.91 -0.77 38.96
N SER A 295 -6.94 -0.50 38.14
CA SER A 295 -8.32 -0.76 38.55
C SER A 295 -8.60 -2.26 38.59
N GLN A 296 -9.11 -2.77 39.71
CA GLN A 296 -9.61 -4.16 39.80
C GLN A 296 -10.85 -4.39 38.92
N ALA A 297 -11.52 -3.33 38.50
CA ALA A 297 -12.67 -3.41 37.59
C ALA A 297 -12.19 -3.72 36.17
N ARG A 298 -12.52 -4.94 35.70
CA ARG A 298 -12.32 -5.36 34.28
C ARG A 298 -13.17 -4.57 33.27
N ASN A 299 -13.82 -3.50 33.70
CA ASN A 299 -14.78 -2.78 32.88
C ASN A 299 -14.07 -1.91 31.83
N LYS A 300 -14.30 -2.26 30.59
CA LYS A 300 -13.94 -1.40 29.44
C LYS A 300 -14.95 -0.27 29.35
N ILE A 301 -14.48 0.97 29.39
CA ILE A 301 -15.31 2.17 29.30
C ILE A 301 -15.33 2.60 27.82
N PRO A 302 -16.49 2.75 27.18
CA PRO A 302 -16.56 3.20 25.80
C PRO A 302 -16.15 4.68 25.70
N TRP A 303 -15.47 5.02 24.61
CA TRP A 303 -15.10 6.39 24.26
C TRP A 303 -15.27 6.65 22.77
N THR A 304 -15.40 7.93 22.42
CA THR A 304 -15.49 8.36 21.02
C THR A 304 -14.74 9.67 20.87
N ALA A 305 -13.96 9.80 19.80
CA ALA A 305 -13.38 11.06 19.37
C ALA A 305 -13.90 11.45 17.99
N LYS A 306 -14.10 12.77 17.79
CA LYS A 306 -14.51 13.35 16.51
C LYS A 306 -13.44 14.31 16.01
N ARG A 307 -13.09 14.20 14.72
CA ARG A 307 -12.11 15.06 14.08
C ARG A 307 -12.67 16.46 13.86
N VAL A 308 -11.86 17.47 14.13
CA VAL A 308 -12.11 18.85 13.69
C VAL A 308 -11.71 18.94 12.21
N LEU A 309 -12.69 19.01 11.32
CA LEU A 309 -12.50 18.84 9.88
C LEU A 309 -11.50 19.82 9.24
N SER A 310 -11.44 21.07 9.74
CA SER A 310 -10.48 22.08 9.27
C SER A 310 -9.01 21.72 9.51
N THR A 311 -8.73 20.66 10.29
CA THR A 311 -7.39 20.23 10.68
C THR A 311 -6.90 18.99 9.96
N LEU A 312 -7.71 18.40 9.08
CA LEU A 312 -7.33 17.23 8.28
C LEU A 312 -6.17 17.56 7.34
N ARG A 313 -5.09 16.80 7.41
CA ARG A 313 -3.92 16.89 6.54
C ARG A 313 -3.58 15.53 5.95
N SER A 314 -2.88 15.53 4.81
CA SER A 314 -2.35 14.30 4.22
C SER A 314 -1.19 13.74 5.07
N ILE A 315 -1.11 12.43 5.22
CA ILE A 315 0.03 11.72 5.86
C ILE A 315 1.37 12.09 5.17
N ILE A 316 1.34 12.36 3.87
CA ILE A 316 2.53 12.66 3.06
C ILE A 316 2.96 14.13 3.23
N ALA A 317 2.05 15.05 3.55
CA ALA A 317 2.33 16.49 3.70
C ALA A 317 3.05 16.84 5.01
N SER A 318 3.14 15.92 5.97
CA SER A 318 3.77 16.15 7.28
C SER A 318 5.30 16.32 7.23
N ARG A 319 5.94 16.15 6.05
CA ARG A 319 7.39 16.17 5.85
C ARG A 319 8.09 17.52 5.99
N ASN A 320 7.37 18.64 5.91
CA ASN A 320 8.00 19.96 5.90
C ASN A 320 8.31 20.53 7.31
N HIS A 321 8.01 19.81 8.37
CA HIS A 321 8.33 20.23 9.73
C HIS A 321 9.13 19.11 10.41
N GLY A 322 10.47 19.17 10.21
CA GLY A 322 11.51 18.35 10.80
C GLY A 322 11.13 17.50 12.03
N LEU A 323 10.63 16.29 11.79
CA LEU A 323 10.77 15.24 12.77
C LEU A 323 12.25 14.83 12.69
N CYS A 324 13.08 15.43 13.56
CA CYS A 324 14.44 14.97 13.81
C CYS A 324 14.36 13.51 14.28
N PRO A 325 15.15 12.57 13.71
CA PRO A 325 15.20 11.23 14.26
C PRO A 325 15.65 11.35 15.72
N LEU A 326 14.86 10.80 16.63
CA LEU A 326 15.26 10.62 18.02
C LEU A 326 16.39 9.58 18.01
N ASN A 327 17.60 10.03 18.38
CA ASN A 327 18.71 9.16 18.78
C ASN A 327 18.36 8.35 20.03
#